data_363f8dcf12736a6cae59466e55cf75a4
#
_entry.id   363f8dcf12736a6cae59466e55cf75a4
#
_cell.length_a   1.000
_cell.length_b   1.000
_cell.length_c   1.000
_cell.angle_alpha   90.00
_cell.angle_beta   90.00
_cell.angle_gamma   90.00
#
_symmetry.space_group_name_H-M   'P 1'
#
loop_
_entity.id
_entity.type
_entity.pdbx_description
1 polymer ?
#
loop_
_entity_poly.entity_id
_entity_poly.type
_entity_poly.pdbx_seq_one_letter_code
_entity_poly.pdbx_strand_id
1 'polypeptide(L)'
;MDEPISNSGAPSEVHDLLLNLNFVPQWARQSPQENPYARHEPRERYAGREGRAPRDQREQRRGPRPERDRRPPPRGERGAPRFAPRPASDRRPAPPPPLPLTIAFIPERERLAALVHDLHVARRAWSLADIAHRFLANLNACLIKIELRQERNARVPNLGKNGPQLFQCLECQALFSNPAAAEAHAVTRHLDKMFQIEDLTTEPPAGSFACIMRCRMSGELLGPPNHHGYQEKMMALYRERYAHLSVDDYRNSMETVRDPALIEKWKEEARKQTVYKQKGVENPPALKRTEAEAQFREKMLPGMIHRGHRFIVAARGTQNWEDDMLRRAIHDTWQRESRFPASLMFALRPAFKHMHLHLFKVGGGVTFVTPIHPHPLPAEHAVPSIRGVLEFLHAHPGCTRQQLLEGLQPGATTEAPEVVAVLNPLRWLIDRGHVIEFFNGTLAVPMSGTRADSPPSAQA
;
A
#
# COMPACT_ATOMS: atom_id res chain seq x y z
N MET A 1 20.94 44.22 33.59
CA MET A 1 21.82 43.71 32.48
C MET A 1 21.08 42.53 31.90
N ASP A 2 20.23 42.86 30.95
CA ASP A 2 19.37 41.86 30.25
C ASP A 2 20.06 41.49 28.95
N GLU A 3 20.38 40.21 28.79
CA GLU A 3 20.83 39.68 27.50
C GLU A 3 19.60 39.19 26.69
N PRO A 4 19.47 39.53 25.42
CA PRO A 4 18.41 39.04 24.59
C PRO A 4 18.71 37.61 24.08
N ILE A 5 17.79 36.72 24.34
CA ILE A 5 17.77 35.33 23.76
C ILE A 5 17.52 35.42 22.25
N SER A 6 18.57 35.16 21.48
CA SER A 6 18.47 35.04 20.03
C SER A 6 17.81 33.70 19.65
N ASN A 7 16.58 33.77 19.19
CA ASN A 7 15.83 32.65 18.66
C ASN A 7 16.21 32.47 17.17
N SER A 8 17.28 31.69 16.89
CA SER A 8 17.63 31.23 15.57
C SER A 8 16.82 29.98 15.24
N GLY A 9 15.61 30.17 14.72
CA GLY A 9 14.84 29.09 14.10
C GLY A 9 15.55 28.60 12.86
N ALA A 10 16.05 27.37 12.91
CA ALA A 10 16.56 26.67 11.73
C ALA A 10 15.43 26.51 10.69
N PRO A 11 15.68 26.81 9.39
CA PRO A 11 14.72 26.55 8.36
C PRO A 11 14.46 25.04 8.27
N SER A 12 13.20 24.66 8.22
CA SER A 12 12.79 23.27 8.22
C SER A 12 13.36 22.53 7.00
N GLU A 13 14.03 21.41 7.22
CA GLU A 13 14.58 20.52 6.18
C GLU A 13 13.55 20.09 5.11
N VAL A 14 12.27 20.26 5.38
CA VAL A 14 11.17 20.02 4.45
C VAL A 14 11.10 21.08 3.35
N HIS A 15 11.50 22.33 3.64
CA HIS A 15 11.52 23.41 2.65
C HIS A 15 12.66 23.22 1.64
N ASP A 16 13.82 22.75 2.09
CA ASP A 16 14.96 22.44 1.24
C ASP A 16 14.73 21.21 0.33
N LEU A 17 13.94 20.23 0.78
CA LEU A 17 13.53 19.09 -0.03
C LEU A 17 12.57 19.48 -1.16
N LEU A 18 11.80 20.55 -0.99
CA LEU A 18 10.90 21.08 -2.03
C LEU A 18 11.63 21.98 -3.05
N LEU A 19 12.71 22.62 -2.64
CA LEU A 19 13.50 23.52 -3.50
C LEU A 19 14.56 22.78 -4.33
N ASN A 20 15.05 21.61 -3.89
CA ASN A 20 16.01 20.77 -4.62
C ASN A 20 15.37 19.88 -5.69
N LEU A 21 14.26 20.31 -6.30
CA LEU A 21 13.55 19.58 -7.36
C LEU A 21 14.20 19.73 -8.75
N ASN A 22 15.52 19.58 -8.84
CA ASN A 22 16.18 19.31 -10.11
C ASN A 22 15.97 17.87 -10.62
N PHE A 23 15.19 17.07 -9.90
CA PHE A 23 14.77 15.74 -10.33
C PHE A 23 13.46 15.83 -11.13
N VAL A 24 13.52 16.51 -12.28
CA VAL A 24 12.46 16.37 -13.28
C VAL A 24 12.72 15.06 -14.01
N PRO A 25 11.85 14.03 -13.87
CA PRO A 25 11.99 12.78 -14.62
C PRO A 25 12.08 13.06 -16.11
N GLN A 26 12.83 12.24 -16.85
CA GLN A 26 13.10 12.44 -18.28
C GLN A 26 11.82 12.60 -19.13
N TRP A 27 10.71 11.95 -18.72
CA TRP A 27 9.40 12.07 -19.35
C TRP A 27 8.69 13.42 -19.13
N ALA A 28 9.01 14.16 -18.06
CA ALA A 28 8.47 15.50 -17.80
C ALA A 28 9.20 16.61 -18.60
N ARG A 29 10.30 16.27 -19.25
CA ARG A 29 11.03 17.14 -20.18
C ARG A 29 10.51 17.04 -21.62
N GLN A 30 9.67 16.05 -21.91
CA GLN A 30 9.02 15.89 -23.21
C GLN A 30 7.84 16.84 -23.34
N SER A 31 7.63 17.38 -24.54
CA SER A 31 6.54 18.32 -24.80
C SER A 31 5.18 17.69 -24.50
N PRO A 32 4.15 18.49 -24.16
CA PRO A 32 2.83 17.99 -23.74
C PRO A 32 2.06 17.14 -24.77
N GLN A 33 2.63 16.89 -25.95
CA GLN A 33 1.98 16.20 -27.05
C GLN A 33 1.92 14.67 -26.93
N GLU A 34 2.78 14.07 -26.10
CA GLU A 34 2.76 12.62 -25.88
C GLU A 34 2.43 12.30 -24.44
N ASN A 35 1.16 11.95 -24.19
CA ASN A 35 0.73 11.42 -22.90
C ASN A 35 0.94 9.89 -22.87
N PRO A 36 2.00 9.39 -22.17
CA PRO A 36 2.24 7.95 -22.06
C PRO A 36 1.10 7.20 -21.32
N TYR A 37 0.24 7.94 -20.62
CA TYR A 37 -0.86 7.36 -19.83
C TYR A 37 -2.22 7.42 -20.52
N ALA A 38 -2.33 8.00 -21.72
CA ALA A 38 -3.61 8.10 -22.44
C ALA A 38 -4.26 6.74 -22.73
N ARG A 39 -3.47 5.67 -22.79
CA ARG A 39 -3.93 4.28 -22.98
C ARG A 39 -4.41 3.60 -21.70
N HIS A 40 -4.14 4.19 -20.52
CA HIS A 40 -4.41 3.59 -19.21
C HIS A 40 -5.50 4.32 -18.42
N GLU A 41 -6.05 5.41 -18.94
CA GLU A 41 -7.25 6.00 -18.31
C GLU A 41 -8.41 5.02 -18.44
N PRO A 42 -9.00 4.54 -17.33
CA PRO A 42 -10.23 3.77 -17.42
C PRO A 42 -11.29 4.69 -18.02
N ARG A 43 -11.77 4.38 -19.22
CA ARG A 43 -12.94 5.03 -19.80
C ARG A 43 -14.06 4.89 -18.79
N GLU A 44 -14.46 5.97 -18.17
CA GLU A 44 -15.70 6.04 -17.42
C GLU A 44 -16.83 5.68 -18.38
N ARG A 45 -17.29 4.43 -18.32
CA ARG A 45 -18.51 4.01 -18.99
C ARG A 45 -19.66 4.59 -18.19
N TYR A 46 -20.00 5.84 -18.46
CA TYR A 46 -21.34 6.32 -18.23
C TYR A 46 -22.24 5.57 -19.21
N ALA A 47 -22.87 4.51 -18.71
CA ALA A 47 -23.93 3.83 -19.42
C ALA A 47 -25.15 4.75 -19.47
N GLY A 48 -25.21 5.57 -20.48
CA GLY A 48 -26.44 6.16 -20.95
C GLY A 48 -27.33 5.03 -21.45
N ARG A 49 -28.41 4.83 -20.73
CA ARG A 49 -29.47 3.89 -21.04
C ARG A 49 -30.37 4.56 -22.06
N GLU A 50 -30.27 4.20 -23.36
CA GLU A 50 -31.35 4.36 -24.31
C GLU A 50 -31.06 3.58 -25.59
N GLY A 51 -32.11 2.88 -26.12
CA GLY A 51 -32.16 2.36 -27.49
C GLY A 51 -32.04 0.86 -27.65
N ARG A 52 -33.08 0.10 -27.27
CA ARG A 52 -33.33 -1.23 -27.85
C ARG A 52 -33.70 -1.03 -29.33
N ALA A 53 -32.90 -1.55 -30.24
CA ALA A 53 -33.28 -1.82 -31.60
C ALA A 53 -33.30 -3.35 -31.87
N PRO A 54 -34.22 -3.86 -32.73
CA PRO A 54 -34.53 -5.28 -32.77
C PRO A 54 -33.49 -6.10 -33.55
N ARG A 55 -33.35 -7.29 -33.09
CA ARG A 55 -32.53 -8.38 -33.65
C ARG A 55 -33.38 -9.04 -34.75
N ASP A 56 -33.07 -8.77 -36.02
CA ASP A 56 -33.43 -9.65 -37.11
C ASP A 56 -32.48 -9.49 -38.30
N GLN A 57 -32.22 -10.61 -38.97
CA GLN A 57 -31.45 -10.77 -40.21
C GLN A 57 -29.94 -10.88 -40.11
N ARG A 58 -29.48 -12.09 -39.79
CA ARG A 58 -28.28 -12.69 -40.39
C ARG A 58 -28.27 -14.22 -40.29
N GLU A 59 -29.30 -14.84 -40.81
CA GLU A 59 -29.19 -16.19 -41.40
C GLU A 59 -29.02 -16.01 -42.92
N GLN A 60 -27.97 -16.56 -43.43
CA GLN A 60 -27.70 -17.01 -44.80
C GLN A 60 -26.23 -16.75 -45.16
N ARG A 61 -25.41 -17.78 -44.98
CA ARG A 61 -24.31 -18.20 -45.85
C ARG A 61 -23.48 -19.26 -45.15
N ARG A 62 -23.98 -20.51 -45.17
CA ARG A 62 -23.17 -21.69 -45.01
C ARG A 62 -23.09 -22.40 -46.36
N GLY A 63 -21.94 -22.29 -47.01
CA GLY A 63 -21.58 -23.13 -48.16
C GLY A 63 -21.07 -24.51 -47.69
N PRO A 64 -21.19 -25.56 -48.50
CA PRO A 64 -20.91 -26.94 -48.13
C PRO A 64 -19.41 -27.21 -48.01
N ARG A 65 -19.06 -27.95 -46.99
CA ARG A 65 -17.71 -28.46 -46.69
C ARG A 65 -17.48 -29.75 -47.51
N PRO A 66 -16.35 -29.92 -48.22
CA PRO A 66 -16.06 -31.16 -48.91
C PRO A 66 -15.65 -32.27 -47.95
N GLU A 67 -16.23 -33.44 -48.17
CA GLU A 67 -15.86 -34.73 -47.57
C GLU A 67 -14.40 -35.06 -47.92
N ARG A 68 -13.60 -35.36 -46.92
CA ARG A 68 -12.29 -35.95 -47.08
C ARG A 68 -12.29 -37.37 -46.53
N ASP A 69 -11.96 -38.28 -47.42
CA ASP A 69 -11.79 -39.70 -47.29
C ASP A 69 -11.11 -40.17 -46.00
N ARG A 70 -11.78 -41.13 -45.34
CA ARG A 70 -11.20 -41.95 -44.28
C ARG A 70 -10.38 -43.09 -44.90
N ARG A 71 -9.06 -43.01 -44.81
CA ARG A 71 -8.17 -44.20 -44.91
C ARG A 71 -7.55 -44.48 -43.55
N PRO A 72 -7.58 -45.72 -43.05
CA PRO A 72 -6.90 -46.10 -41.83
C PRO A 72 -5.39 -46.21 -42.04
N PRO A 73 -4.53 -45.84 -41.10
CA PRO A 73 -3.09 -46.03 -41.20
C PRO A 73 -2.70 -47.49 -40.85
N PRO A 74 -1.61 -48.02 -41.45
CA PRO A 74 -1.14 -49.38 -41.22
C PRO A 74 -0.48 -49.53 -39.84
N ARG A 75 -0.71 -50.71 -39.23
CA ARG A 75 -0.02 -51.18 -38.04
C ARG A 75 1.49 -51.32 -38.33
N GLY A 76 2.28 -50.59 -37.58
CA GLY A 76 3.73 -50.76 -37.53
C GLY A 76 4.15 -50.83 -36.07
N GLU A 77 4.53 -51.99 -35.61
CA GLU A 77 5.20 -52.27 -34.35
C GLU A 77 6.57 -51.60 -34.32
N ARG A 78 6.79 -50.66 -33.36
CA ARG A 78 8.11 -50.42 -32.74
C ARG A 78 7.90 -49.75 -31.37
N GLY A 79 8.38 -50.48 -30.35
CA GLY A 79 8.29 -50.06 -28.94
C GLY A 79 8.97 -48.74 -28.67
N ALA A 80 8.20 -47.83 -28.13
CA ALA A 80 8.70 -46.67 -27.45
C ALA A 80 8.80 -46.99 -25.93
N PRO A 81 9.82 -46.52 -25.23
CA PRO A 81 9.98 -46.80 -23.81
C PRO A 81 8.81 -46.17 -23.05
N ARG A 82 8.07 -47.00 -22.32
CA ARG A 82 7.05 -46.56 -21.36
C ARG A 82 7.76 -45.78 -20.29
N PHE A 83 7.66 -44.44 -20.34
CA PHE A 83 7.92 -43.64 -19.18
C PHE A 83 6.94 -44.06 -18.07
N ALA A 84 7.48 -44.67 -17.04
CA ALA A 84 6.74 -44.96 -15.83
C ALA A 84 6.13 -43.66 -15.29
N PRO A 85 4.87 -43.65 -14.86
CA PRO A 85 4.30 -42.48 -14.23
C PRO A 85 5.14 -42.16 -12.96
N ARG A 86 5.70 -40.96 -12.91
CA ARG A 86 6.39 -40.46 -11.71
C ARG A 86 5.45 -40.58 -10.49
N PRO A 87 5.95 -41.08 -9.36
CA PRO A 87 5.13 -41.18 -8.15
C PRO A 87 4.53 -39.84 -7.80
N ALA A 88 3.26 -39.84 -7.39
CA ALA A 88 2.41 -38.69 -7.13
C ALA A 88 2.82 -37.89 -5.88
N SER A 89 4.02 -38.11 -5.31
CA SER A 89 4.51 -37.51 -4.08
C SER A 89 5.05 -36.07 -4.20
N ASP A 90 5.21 -35.52 -5.42
CA ASP A 90 5.77 -34.19 -5.64
C ASP A 90 4.74 -33.10 -6.04
N ARG A 91 3.45 -33.36 -5.84
CA ARG A 91 2.46 -32.27 -5.98
C ARG A 91 2.58 -31.38 -4.77
N ARG A 92 3.38 -30.32 -4.87
CA ARG A 92 3.24 -29.19 -3.97
C ARG A 92 1.76 -28.84 -3.89
N PRO A 93 1.18 -28.72 -2.70
CA PRO A 93 -0.21 -28.32 -2.56
C PRO A 93 -0.45 -27.06 -3.40
N ALA A 94 -1.50 -27.07 -4.20
CA ALA A 94 -1.86 -25.91 -5.01
C ALA A 94 -1.96 -24.68 -4.06
N PRO A 95 -1.42 -23.53 -4.46
CA PRO A 95 -1.53 -22.35 -3.61
C PRO A 95 -3.01 -22.08 -3.30
N PRO A 96 -3.36 -21.73 -2.08
CA PRO A 96 -4.74 -21.45 -1.72
C PRO A 96 -5.32 -20.37 -2.64
N PRO A 97 -6.61 -20.47 -3.00
CA PRO A 97 -7.23 -19.49 -3.89
C PRO A 97 -7.07 -18.09 -3.31
N PRO A 98 -6.79 -17.08 -4.17
CA PRO A 98 -6.61 -15.71 -3.69
C PRO A 98 -7.90 -15.22 -3.03
N LEU A 99 -7.76 -14.59 -1.86
CA LEU A 99 -8.88 -13.94 -1.19
C LEU A 99 -9.47 -12.86 -2.10
N PRO A 100 -10.81 -12.72 -2.17
CA PRO A 100 -11.46 -11.69 -2.96
C PRO A 100 -11.29 -10.32 -2.27
N LEU A 101 -10.09 -9.76 -2.32
CA LEU A 101 -9.74 -8.49 -1.69
C LEU A 101 -9.76 -7.34 -2.70
N THR A 102 -10.26 -6.20 -2.24
CA THR A 102 -10.04 -4.90 -2.88
C THR A 102 -9.14 -4.08 -1.98
N ILE A 103 -7.97 -3.74 -2.49
CA ILE A 103 -6.96 -2.94 -1.77
C ILE A 103 -6.81 -1.62 -2.52
N ALA A 104 -6.90 -0.51 -1.79
CA ALA A 104 -6.76 0.83 -2.32
C ALA A 104 -5.89 1.67 -1.38
N PHE A 105 -4.99 2.46 -1.96
CA PHE A 105 -4.21 3.46 -1.22
C PHE A 105 -5.00 4.75 -1.12
N ILE A 106 -4.99 5.37 0.04
CA ILE A 106 -5.61 6.66 0.30
C ILE A 106 -4.60 7.58 1.00
N PRO A 107 -4.66 8.91 0.80
CA PRO A 107 -3.73 9.83 1.45
C PRO A 107 -3.99 9.88 2.95
N GLU A 108 -2.94 10.00 3.74
CA GLU A 108 -3.01 10.30 5.16
C GLU A 108 -3.43 11.76 5.34
N ARG A 109 -4.27 12.03 6.34
CA ARG A 109 -4.97 13.32 6.51
C ARG A 109 -4.03 14.50 6.75
N GLU A 110 -3.07 14.35 7.66
CA GLU A 110 -2.14 15.43 8.02
C GLU A 110 -1.20 15.76 6.86
N ARG A 111 -0.71 14.73 6.17
CA ARG A 111 0.15 14.90 5.00
C ARG A 111 -0.59 15.51 3.82
N LEU A 112 -1.86 15.16 3.66
CA LEU A 112 -2.71 15.78 2.66
C LEU A 112 -2.94 17.27 2.98
N ALA A 113 -3.21 17.62 4.22
CA ALA A 113 -3.39 19.01 4.65
C ALA A 113 -2.11 19.84 4.43
N ALA A 114 -0.95 19.30 4.79
CA ALA A 114 0.34 19.94 4.55
C ALA A 114 0.57 20.19 3.05
N LEU A 115 0.35 19.16 2.20
CA LEU A 115 0.47 19.32 0.76
C LEU A 115 -0.47 20.40 0.20
N VAL A 116 -1.71 20.45 0.66
CA VAL A 116 -2.68 21.46 0.21
C VAL A 116 -2.23 22.87 0.62
N HIS A 117 -1.66 23.03 1.81
CA HIS A 117 -1.05 24.28 2.22
C HIS A 117 0.09 24.71 1.27
N ASP A 118 0.99 23.78 0.96
CA ASP A 118 2.10 24.02 0.05
C ASP A 118 1.64 24.42 -1.36
N LEU A 119 0.57 23.77 -1.86
CA LEU A 119 -0.04 24.11 -3.14
C LEU A 119 -0.60 25.57 -3.13
N HIS A 120 -1.24 25.98 -2.04
CA HIS A 120 -1.75 27.34 -1.89
C HIS A 120 -0.62 28.39 -1.83
N VAL A 121 0.48 28.06 -1.18
CA VAL A 121 1.68 28.94 -1.12
C VAL A 121 2.37 29.04 -2.49
N ALA A 122 2.56 27.90 -3.14
CA ALA A 122 3.26 27.84 -4.44
C ALA A 122 2.49 28.50 -5.58
N ARG A 123 1.15 28.51 -5.54
CA ARG A 123 0.23 29.03 -6.57
C ARG A 123 0.46 28.48 -7.98
N ARG A 124 1.05 27.29 -8.09
CA ARG A 124 1.35 26.60 -9.34
C ARG A 124 0.43 25.42 -9.55
N ALA A 125 0.24 25.05 -10.82
CA ALA A 125 -0.49 23.86 -11.18
C ALA A 125 0.41 22.63 -11.16
N TRP A 126 -0.03 21.58 -10.47
CA TRP A 126 0.68 20.31 -10.32
C TRP A 126 -0.10 19.17 -10.96
N SER A 127 0.62 18.22 -11.54
CA SER A 127 0.01 17.00 -12.05
C SER A 127 -0.56 16.16 -10.91
N LEU A 128 -1.82 15.74 -11.02
CA LEU A 128 -2.47 14.86 -10.05
C LEU A 128 -1.75 13.51 -9.93
N ALA A 129 -1.22 13.00 -11.04
CA ALA A 129 -0.47 11.74 -11.05
C ALA A 129 0.85 11.88 -10.29
N ASP A 130 1.58 12.99 -10.46
CA ASP A 130 2.85 13.21 -9.75
C ASP A 130 2.63 13.35 -8.25
N ILE A 131 1.57 14.06 -7.85
CA ILE A 131 1.17 14.14 -6.45
C ILE A 131 0.88 12.74 -5.89
N ALA A 132 0.11 11.93 -6.62
CA ALA A 132 -0.23 10.58 -6.18
C ALA A 132 1.02 9.68 -6.09
N HIS A 133 1.96 9.78 -7.02
CA HIS A 133 3.23 9.05 -6.94
C HIS A 133 4.07 9.45 -5.73
N ARG A 134 4.08 10.74 -5.36
CA ARG A 134 4.79 11.21 -4.15
C ARG A 134 4.19 10.62 -2.88
N PHE A 135 2.86 10.55 -2.79
CA PHE A 135 2.20 9.86 -1.68
C PHE A 135 2.60 8.39 -1.62
N LEU A 136 2.59 7.69 -2.77
CA LEU A 136 2.90 6.27 -2.83
C LEU A 136 4.39 5.97 -2.53
N ALA A 137 5.29 6.89 -2.88
CA ALA A 137 6.71 6.77 -2.55
C ALA A 137 7.00 6.88 -1.05
N ASN A 138 6.10 7.51 -0.28
CA ASN A 138 6.23 7.65 1.16
C ASN A 138 5.12 6.90 1.89
N LEU A 139 5.43 5.70 2.37
CA LEU A 139 4.47 4.85 3.09
C LEU A 139 3.90 5.51 4.36
N ASN A 140 4.60 6.50 4.95
CA ASN A 140 4.06 7.27 6.09
C ASN A 140 2.97 8.28 5.66
N ALA A 141 2.87 8.57 4.38
CA ALA A 141 1.88 9.50 3.84
C ALA A 141 0.62 8.78 3.34
N CYS A 142 0.59 7.44 3.39
CA CYS A 142 -0.50 6.63 2.86
C CYS A 142 -1.15 5.78 3.95
N LEU A 143 -2.45 5.63 3.82
CA LEU A 143 -3.24 4.60 4.47
C LEU A 143 -3.66 3.57 3.42
N ILE A 144 -3.86 2.33 3.84
CA ILE A 144 -4.36 1.24 2.99
C ILE A 144 -5.77 0.91 3.43
N LYS A 145 -6.69 1.02 2.49
CA LYS A 145 -8.06 0.53 2.63
C LYS A 145 -8.14 -0.88 2.08
N ILE A 146 -8.53 -1.84 2.92
CA ILE A 146 -8.69 -3.25 2.58
C ILE A 146 -10.15 -3.60 2.74
N GLU A 147 -10.78 -4.09 1.68
CA GLU A 147 -12.18 -4.51 1.68
C GLU A 147 -12.31 -5.90 1.08
N LEU A 148 -13.11 -6.75 1.71
CA LEU A 148 -13.53 -8.01 1.10
C LEU A 148 -14.57 -7.71 0.01
N ARG A 149 -14.28 -8.16 -1.20
CA ARG A 149 -15.21 -8.03 -2.33
C ARG A 149 -16.41 -8.94 -2.10
N GLN A 150 -17.57 -8.37 -1.90
CA GLN A 150 -18.81 -9.11 -1.93
C GLN A 150 -19.15 -9.42 -3.39
N GLU A 151 -19.19 -10.69 -3.75
CA GLU A 151 -19.70 -11.09 -5.07
C GLU A 151 -21.20 -10.78 -5.13
N ARG A 152 -21.55 -9.69 -5.82
CA ARG A 152 -22.95 -9.28 -6.04
C ARG A 152 -23.80 -10.32 -6.78
N ASN A 153 -23.19 -11.34 -7.36
CA ASN A 153 -23.86 -12.38 -8.16
C ASN A 153 -24.01 -13.73 -7.46
N ALA A 154 -23.53 -13.90 -6.24
CA ALA A 154 -23.89 -15.09 -5.47
C ALA A 154 -25.38 -14.99 -5.14
N ARG A 155 -26.21 -15.80 -5.81
CA ARG A 155 -27.63 -16.02 -5.51
C ARG A 155 -27.84 -16.66 -4.13
N VAL A 156 -27.01 -16.37 -3.16
CA VAL A 156 -27.16 -16.75 -1.78
C VAL A 156 -27.68 -15.52 -1.05
N PRO A 157 -29.01 -15.42 -0.86
CA PRO A 157 -29.58 -14.43 0.03
C PRO A 157 -29.26 -14.89 1.45
N ASN A 158 -28.48 -14.19 2.17
CA ASN A 158 -27.94 -14.42 3.51
C ASN A 158 -26.45 -14.80 3.49
N LEU A 159 -25.57 -13.87 3.07
CA LEU A 159 -24.27 -13.77 3.69
C LEU A 159 -24.48 -13.16 5.09
N GLY A 160 -25.32 -13.86 5.88
CA GLY A 160 -25.43 -13.67 7.30
C GLY A 160 -24.05 -13.85 7.93
N LYS A 161 -23.88 -13.40 9.12
CA LYS A 161 -22.71 -13.39 10.03
C LYS A 161 -21.51 -14.36 9.77
N ASN A 162 -21.58 -15.26 8.79
CA ASN A 162 -20.61 -16.31 8.44
C ASN A 162 -19.87 -16.11 7.10
N GLY A 163 -19.96 -14.94 6.46
CA GLY A 163 -19.15 -14.64 5.27
C GLY A 163 -17.66 -14.51 5.61
N PRO A 164 -16.77 -14.51 4.59
CA PRO A 164 -15.35 -14.28 4.82
C PRO A 164 -15.15 -12.96 5.56
N GLN A 165 -14.36 -12.98 6.61
CA GLN A 165 -14.06 -11.83 7.47
C GLN A 165 -12.56 -11.67 7.61
N LEU A 166 -12.13 -10.45 7.89
CA LEU A 166 -10.77 -10.14 8.31
C LEU A 166 -10.76 -9.89 9.82
N PHE A 167 -9.61 -10.14 10.43
CA PHE A 167 -9.39 -10.05 11.86
C PHE A 167 -8.27 -9.08 12.15
N GLN A 168 -8.55 -8.02 12.90
CA GLN A 168 -7.56 -7.02 13.26
C GLN A 168 -7.20 -7.12 14.73
N CYS A 169 -5.91 -7.20 15.02
CA CYS A 169 -5.40 -6.99 16.37
C CYS A 169 -5.45 -5.48 16.69
N LEU A 170 -6.20 -5.10 17.72
CA LEU A 170 -6.37 -3.69 18.09
C LEU A 170 -5.10 -3.06 18.68
N GLU A 171 -4.20 -3.87 19.23
CA GLU A 171 -2.95 -3.37 19.83
C GLU A 171 -1.90 -2.94 18.80
N CYS A 172 -1.66 -3.78 17.79
CA CYS A 172 -0.63 -3.52 16.77
C CYS A 172 -1.19 -3.21 15.38
N GLN A 173 -2.52 -3.21 15.22
CA GLN A 173 -3.23 -2.97 13.96
C GLN A 173 -2.94 -4.00 12.86
N ALA A 174 -2.28 -5.11 13.18
CA ALA A 174 -2.02 -6.19 12.22
C ALA A 174 -3.34 -6.86 11.81
N LEU A 175 -3.46 -7.18 10.52
CA LEU A 175 -4.63 -7.85 9.93
C LEU A 175 -4.30 -9.30 9.59
N PHE A 176 -5.31 -10.14 9.75
CA PHE A 176 -5.25 -11.57 9.47
C PHE A 176 -6.47 -12.02 8.67
N SER A 177 -6.24 -12.95 7.76
CA SER A 177 -7.29 -13.62 7.01
C SER A 177 -7.93 -14.79 7.76
N ASN A 178 -7.24 -15.30 8.78
CA ASN A 178 -7.63 -16.46 9.57
C ASN A 178 -7.75 -16.08 11.06
N PRO A 179 -8.89 -16.41 11.71
CA PRO A 179 -9.07 -16.14 13.13
C PRO A 179 -8.03 -16.83 14.02
N ALA A 180 -7.67 -18.09 13.72
CA ALA A 180 -6.68 -18.81 14.50
C ALA A 180 -5.29 -18.18 14.44
N ALA A 181 -4.91 -17.60 13.28
CA ALA A 181 -3.66 -16.86 13.14
C ALA A 181 -3.68 -15.55 13.95
N ALA A 182 -4.80 -14.82 13.94
CA ALA A 182 -4.98 -13.61 14.75
C ALA A 182 -4.90 -13.91 16.26
N GLU A 183 -5.52 -15.01 16.70
CA GLU A 183 -5.47 -15.46 18.10
C GLU A 183 -4.05 -15.87 18.51
N ALA A 184 -3.36 -16.66 17.68
CA ALA A 184 -1.98 -17.06 17.93
C ALA A 184 -1.04 -15.86 18.02
N HIS A 185 -1.21 -14.90 17.11
CA HIS A 185 -0.47 -13.63 17.13
C HIS A 185 -0.71 -12.86 18.44
N ALA A 186 -1.98 -12.68 18.84
CA ALA A 186 -2.33 -11.94 20.05
C ALA A 186 -1.70 -12.56 21.29
N VAL A 187 -1.76 -13.89 21.41
CA VAL A 187 -1.13 -14.64 22.52
C VAL A 187 0.38 -14.50 22.46
N THR A 188 1.01 -14.64 21.30
CA THR A 188 2.48 -14.66 21.20
C THR A 188 3.09 -13.28 21.41
N ARG A 189 2.44 -12.21 20.91
CA ARG A 189 3.00 -10.85 20.89
C ARG A 189 2.53 -9.95 22.02
N HIS A 190 1.39 -10.26 22.63
CA HIS A 190 0.75 -9.36 23.59
C HIS A 190 0.45 -9.99 24.95
N LEU A 191 0.99 -11.20 25.21
CA LEU A 191 0.88 -11.85 26.52
C LEU A 191 1.46 -10.98 27.64
N ASP A 192 2.50 -10.23 27.34
CA ASP A 192 3.19 -9.29 28.23
C ASP A 192 2.30 -8.11 28.67
N LYS A 193 1.21 -7.83 27.97
CA LYS A 193 0.23 -6.80 28.37
C LYS A 193 -0.48 -7.16 29.68
N MET A 194 -0.80 -8.41 29.85
CA MET A 194 -1.51 -8.92 31.00
C MET A 194 -0.55 -9.50 32.07
N PHE A 195 0.56 -10.09 31.64
CA PHE A 195 1.49 -10.78 32.53
C PHE A 195 2.85 -10.10 32.56
N GLN A 196 3.45 -10.12 33.75
CA GLN A 196 4.87 -9.87 33.96
C GLN A 196 5.59 -11.20 33.88
N ILE A 197 6.63 -11.26 33.07
CA ILE A 197 7.44 -12.48 32.86
C ILE A 197 8.61 -12.38 33.80
N GLU A 198 8.78 -13.37 34.68
CA GLU A 198 9.88 -13.45 35.61
C GLU A 198 10.53 -14.84 35.54
N ASP A 199 11.87 -14.87 35.59
CA ASP A 199 12.61 -16.12 35.69
C ASP A 199 12.87 -16.42 37.18
N LEU A 200 12.21 -17.42 37.71
CA LEU A 200 12.41 -17.91 39.06
C LEU A 200 13.42 -19.07 39.03
N THR A 201 14.40 -19.02 39.96
CA THR A 201 15.31 -20.11 40.17
C THR A 201 14.68 -21.07 41.17
N THR A 202 14.24 -22.24 40.72
CA THR A 202 13.69 -23.31 41.53
C THR A 202 14.79 -24.29 41.99
N GLU A 203 14.42 -25.20 42.88
CA GLU A 203 15.33 -26.29 43.24
C GLU A 203 15.61 -27.17 42.01
N PRO A 204 16.84 -27.72 41.93
CA PRO A 204 17.22 -28.58 40.80
C PRO A 204 16.31 -29.83 40.78
N PRO A 205 16.02 -30.38 39.60
CA PRO A 205 15.24 -31.61 39.53
C PRO A 205 15.84 -32.69 40.38
N ALA A 206 15.06 -33.24 41.33
CA ALA A 206 15.51 -34.29 42.22
C ALA A 206 15.78 -35.59 41.45
N GLY A 207 16.91 -36.20 41.63
CA GLY A 207 17.26 -37.48 41.03
C GLY A 207 18.68 -37.55 40.43
N SER A 208 19.18 -38.79 40.27
CA SER A 208 20.40 -39.06 39.50
C SER A 208 20.04 -39.32 38.05
N PHE A 209 20.61 -38.53 37.17
CA PHE A 209 20.37 -38.65 35.73
C PHE A 209 21.63 -39.24 35.08
N ALA A 210 21.48 -40.43 34.46
CA ALA A 210 22.58 -41.15 33.82
C ALA A 210 22.92 -40.60 32.42
N CYS A 211 21.95 -39.93 31.76
CA CYS A 211 22.13 -39.38 30.44
C CYS A 211 21.09 -38.28 30.17
N ILE A 212 21.43 -37.40 29.23
CA ILE A 212 20.55 -36.37 28.68
C ILE A 212 20.53 -36.47 27.16
N MET A 213 19.46 -36.02 26.55
CA MET A 213 19.34 -35.91 25.10
C MET A 213 19.77 -34.53 24.63
N ARG A 214 20.53 -34.50 23.53
CA ARG A 214 20.95 -33.26 22.85
C ARG A 214 20.52 -33.30 21.41
N CYS A 215 20.06 -32.19 20.89
CA CYS A 215 19.81 -32.05 19.45
C CYS A 215 21.15 -31.90 18.72
N ARG A 216 21.47 -32.80 17.77
CA ARG A 216 22.71 -32.72 16.97
C ARG A 216 22.80 -31.45 16.13
N MET A 217 21.65 -30.93 15.65
CA MET A 217 21.61 -29.82 14.71
C MET A 217 21.76 -28.46 15.42
N SER A 218 21.16 -28.28 16.61
CA SER A 218 21.25 -27.02 17.37
C SER A 218 22.25 -27.07 18.52
N GLY A 219 22.66 -28.27 18.98
CA GLY A 219 23.49 -28.41 20.17
C GLY A 219 22.72 -28.21 21.49
N GLU A 220 21.43 -27.95 21.47
CA GLU A 220 20.61 -27.68 22.66
C GLU A 220 20.38 -28.93 23.52
N LEU A 221 20.45 -28.74 24.83
CA LEU A 221 20.25 -29.80 25.83
C LEU A 221 18.74 -29.90 26.13
N LEU A 222 18.14 -31.05 25.80
CA LEU A 222 16.70 -31.28 25.96
C LEU A 222 16.33 -31.90 27.31
N GLY A 223 17.31 -32.56 27.96
CA GLY A 223 17.12 -33.25 29.22
C GLY A 223 17.01 -34.76 29.10
N PRO A 224 16.84 -35.48 30.24
CA PRO A 224 16.69 -36.92 30.26
C PRO A 224 15.43 -37.37 29.50
N PRO A 225 15.44 -38.49 28.75
CA PRO A 225 14.29 -38.98 28.01
C PRO A 225 13.08 -39.31 28.89
N ASN A 226 13.32 -39.61 30.16
CA ASN A 226 12.26 -39.89 31.14
C ASN A 226 11.76 -38.64 31.89
N HIS A 227 12.33 -37.47 31.63
CA HIS A 227 11.86 -36.23 32.25
C HIS A 227 10.59 -35.74 31.57
N HIS A 228 9.60 -35.32 32.38
CA HIS A 228 8.29 -34.86 31.85
C HIS A 228 8.38 -33.71 30.84
N GLY A 229 9.35 -32.81 30.99
CA GLY A 229 9.57 -31.68 30.07
C GLY A 229 10.33 -32.01 28.79
N TYR A 230 10.86 -33.25 28.64
CA TYR A 230 11.68 -33.61 27.45
C TYR A 230 10.88 -33.49 26.14
N GLN A 231 9.71 -34.11 26.11
CA GLN A 231 8.90 -34.11 24.90
C GLN A 231 8.39 -32.70 24.53
N GLU A 232 8.03 -31.90 25.52
CA GLU A 232 7.58 -30.53 25.32
C GLU A 232 8.71 -29.67 24.72
N LYS A 233 9.90 -29.70 25.28
CA LYS A 233 11.09 -29.00 24.77
C LYS A 233 11.45 -29.45 23.35
N MET A 234 11.47 -30.77 23.11
CA MET A 234 11.75 -31.34 21.79
C MET A 234 10.77 -30.84 20.73
N MET A 235 9.48 -30.87 21.05
CA MET A 235 8.44 -30.43 20.10
C MET A 235 8.40 -28.90 19.94
N ALA A 236 8.77 -28.13 20.95
CA ALA A 236 8.90 -26.69 20.85
C ALA A 236 10.05 -26.31 19.91
N LEU A 237 11.22 -26.91 20.08
CA LEU A 237 12.39 -26.71 19.23
C LEU A 237 12.12 -27.17 17.78
N TYR A 238 11.41 -28.28 17.59
CA TYR A 238 10.96 -28.73 16.28
C TYR A 238 10.09 -27.70 15.57
N ARG A 239 9.05 -27.17 16.24
CA ARG A 239 8.14 -26.18 15.69
C ARG A 239 8.81 -24.86 15.35
N GLU A 240 9.77 -24.46 16.17
CA GLU A 240 10.47 -23.18 16.03
C GLU A 240 11.46 -23.19 14.84
N ARG A 241 12.25 -24.27 14.71
CA ARG A 241 13.41 -24.28 13.79
C ARG A 241 13.37 -25.38 12.74
N TYR A 242 12.73 -26.52 13.01
CA TYR A 242 12.84 -27.71 12.19
C TYR A 242 11.51 -28.21 11.62
N ALA A 243 10.48 -27.39 11.55
CA ALA A 243 9.17 -27.73 11.02
C ALA A 243 9.18 -28.14 9.51
N HIS A 244 10.30 -27.93 8.83
CA HIS A 244 10.53 -28.36 7.45
C HIS A 244 10.95 -29.84 7.30
N LEU A 245 11.34 -30.49 8.40
CA LEU A 245 11.69 -31.90 8.47
C LEU A 245 10.48 -32.74 8.88
N SER A 246 10.54 -34.07 8.63
CA SER A 246 9.57 -34.96 9.28
C SER A 246 9.86 -35.06 10.80
N VAL A 247 8.82 -35.30 11.59
CA VAL A 247 8.97 -35.45 13.05
C VAL A 247 9.88 -36.65 13.39
N ASP A 248 9.83 -37.71 12.58
CA ASP A 248 10.62 -38.92 12.80
C ASP A 248 12.10 -38.69 12.45
N ASP A 249 12.38 -37.98 11.34
CA ASP A 249 13.75 -37.60 10.99
C ASP A 249 14.36 -36.68 12.04
N TYR A 250 13.56 -35.74 12.59
CA TYR A 250 13.99 -34.88 13.66
C TYR A 250 14.28 -35.66 14.95
N ARG A 251 13.43 -36.64 15.32
CA ARG A 251 13.67 -37.53 16.47
C ARG A 251 14.94 -38.33 16.30
N ASN A 252 15.23 -38.83 15.13
CA ASN A 252 16.44 -39.58 14.82
C ASN A 252 17.72 -38.72 14.88
N SER A 253 17.59 -37.39 14.84
CA SER A 253 18.70 -36.45 15.01
C SER A 253 19.09 -36.21 16.46
N MET A 254 18.41 -36.80 17.42
CA MET A 254 18.75 -36.70 18.84
C MET A 254 19.90 -37.65 19.20
N GLU A 255 20.83 -37.16 20.00
CA GLU A 255 21.93 -37.97 20.55
C GLU A 255 21.88 -38.08 22.07
N THR A 256 22.28 -39.20 22.58
CA THR A 256 22.38 -39.43 24.03
C THR A 256 23.77 -39.03 24.54
N VAL A 257 23.82 -38.09 25.46
CA VAL A 257 25.05 -37.58 26.09
C VAL A 257 25.09 -38.03 27.53
N ARG A 258 26.27 -38.56 27.95
CA ARG A 258 26.53 -39.06 29.33
C ARG A 258 27.58 -38.24 30.06
N ASP A 259 27.98 -37.09 29.50
CA ASP A 259 28.96 -36.22 30.09
C ASP A 259 28.41 -35.56 31.38
N PRO A 260 29.05 -35.74 32.54
CA PRO A 260 28.60 -35.15 33.79
C PRO A 260 28.50 -33.62 33.75
N ALA A 261 29.45 -32.98 33.07
CA ALA A 261 29.45 -31.50 32.95
C ALA A 261 28.24 -30.98 32.22
N LEU A 262 27.80 -31.67 31.16
CA LEU A 262 26.61 -31.30 30.39
C LEU A 262 25.31 -31.64 31.16
N ILE A 263 25.33 -32.68 31.98
CA ILE A 263 24.19 -33.01 32.87
C ILE A 263 24.03 -31.93 33.94
N GLU A 264 25.13 -31.45 34.55
CA GLU A 264 25.07 -30.36 35.51
C GLU A 264 24.60 -29.05 34.87
N LYS A 265 25.12 -28.73 33.70
CA LYS A 265 24.66 -27.55 32.93
C LYS A 265 23.16 -27.63 32.65
N TRP A 266 22.66 -28.79 32.24
CA TRP A 266 21.22 -28.97 32.04
C TRP A 266 20.44 -28.81 33.36
N LYS A 267 20.95 -29.31 34.49
CA LYS A 267 20.31 -29.13 35.80
C LYS A 267 20.23 -27.66 36.19
N GLU A 268 21.27 -26.88 35.92
CA GLU A 268 21.29 -25.45 36.18
C GLU A 268 20.30 -24.70 35.25
N GLU A 269 20.21 -25.08 33.98
CA GLU A 269 19.22 -24.53 33.05
C GLU A 269 17.79 -24.93 33.45
N ALA A 270 17.58 -26.17 33.93
CA ALA A 270 16.27 -26.65 34.38
C ALA A 270 15.79 -26.01 35.69
N ARG A 271 16.70 -25.39 36.48
CA ARG A 271 16.34 -24.57 37.66
C ARG A 271 15.65 -23.27 37.28
N LYS A 272 15.93 -22.73 36.09
CA LYS A 272 15.32 -21.50 35.62
C LYS A 272 13.94 -21.82 35.04
N GLN A 273 12.89 -21.43 35.75
CA GLN A 273 11.52 -21.54 35.29
C GLN A 273 10.96 -20.15 35.03
N THR A 274 10.55 -19.91 33.80
CA THR A 274 9.84 -18.69 33.45
C THR A 274 8.41 -18.79 33.97
N VAL A 275 8.04 -17.89 34.87
CA VAL A 275 6.69 -17.78 35.41
C VAL A 275 6.04 -16.50 34.98
N TYR A 276 4.74 -16.57 34.91
CA TYR A 276 3.87 -15.48 34.46
C TYR A 276 3.04 -14.99 35.64
N LYS A 277 3.23 -13.73 36.06
CA LYS A 277 2.48 -13.09 37.13
C LYS A 277 1.52 -12.07 36.55
N GLN A 278 0.25 -12.13 36.92
CA GLN A 278 -0.75 -11.19 36.41
C GLN A 278 -0.47 -9.78 36.94
N LYS A 279 -0.40 -8.80 36.04
CA LYS A 279 -0.19 -7.38 36.40
C LYS A 279 -1.42 -6.82 37.10
N GLY A 280 -1.19 -5.95 38.09
CA GLY A 280 -2.29 -5.25 38.79
C GLY A 280 -3.00 -6.05 39.87
N VAL A 281 -2.51 -7.24 40.22
CA VAL A 281 -3.02 -8.07 41.32
C VAL A 281 -2.00 -8.09 42.44
N GLU A 282 -2.43 -7.86 43.68
CA GLU A 282 -1.58 -8.06 44.85
C GLU A 282 -1.34 -9.55 45.05
N ASN A 283 -0.06 -9.98 45.13
CA ASN A 283 0.38 -11.37 45.24
C ASN A 283 -0.23 -12.32 44.16
N PRO A 284 0.05 -12.07 42.87
CA PRO A 284 -0.44 -12.94 41.82
C PRO A 284 0.18 -14.31 41.87
N PRO A 285 -0.58 -15.39 41.65
CA PRO A 285 0.01 -16.73 41.59
C PRO A 285 0.99 -16.81 40.44
N ALA A 286 2.08 -17.55 40.66
CA ALA A 286 3.06 -17.85 39.62
C ALA A 286 2.47 -18.90 38.67
N LEU A 287 2.08 -18.49 37.48
CA LEU A 287 1.45 -19.35 36.49
C LEU A 287 2.49 -19.90 35.51
N LYS A 288 2.26 -21.09 35.01
CA LYS A 288 2.97 -21.63 33.86
C LYS A 288 2.47 -20.95 32.57
N ARG A 289 3.26 -21.01 31.52
CA ARG A 289 2.92 -20.43 30.22
C ARG A 289 1.54 -20.87 29.71
N THR A 290 1.24 -22.16 29.79
CA THR A 290 -0.05 -22.73 29.34
C THR A 290 -1.25 -22.18 30.09
N GLU A 291 -1.11 -21.97 31.41
CA GLU A 291 -2.15 -21.38 32.25
C GLU A 291 -2.31 -19.89 32.00
N ALA A 292 -1.21 -19.17 31.81
CA ALA A 292 -1.21 -17.76 31.44
C ALA A 292 -1.84 -17.53 30.06
N GLU A 293 -1.52 -18.35 29.07
CA GLU A 293 -2.14 -18.31 27.75
C GLU A 293 -3.63 -18.62 27.80
N ALA A 294 -4.06 -19.59 28.63
CA ALA A 294 -5.48 -19.91 28.80
C ALA A 294 -6.27 -18.72 29.39
N GLN A 295 -5.72 -18.12 30.46
CA GLN A 295 -6.32 -16.93 31.07
C GLN A 295 -6.34 -15.72 30.12
N PHE A 296 -5.30 -15.53 29.32
CA PHE A 296 -5.24 -14.47 28.31
C PHE A 296 -6.31 -14.65 27.25
N ARG A 297 -6.49 -15.89 26.75
CA ARG A 297 -7.54 -16.22 25.78
C ARG A 297 -8.94 -15.98 26.33
N GLU A 298 -9.16 -16.25 27.61
CA GLU A 298 -10.46 -16.05 28.23
C GLU A 298 -10.77 -14.57 28.50
N LYS A 299 -9.81 -13.82 29.05
CA LYS A 299 -10.04 -12.48 29.57
C LYS A 299 -9.74 -11.35 28.59
N MET A 300 -8.65 -11.45 27.80
CA MET A 300 -8.15 -10.37 26.96
C MET A 300 -8.51 -10.54 25.48
N LEU A 301 -8.41 -11.75 24.96
CA LEU A 301 -8.58 -12.03 23.54
C LEU A 301 -9.91 -11.52 22.94
N PRO A 302 -11.08 -11.66 23.63
CA PRO A 302 -12.36 -11.18 23.09
C PRO A 302 -12.38 -9.67 22.81
N GLY A 303 -11.63 -8.88 23.59
CA GLY A 303 -11.52 -7.43 23.42
C GLY A 303 -10.41 -6.97 22.48
N MET A 304 -9.48 -7.87 22.10
CA MET A 304 -8.29 -7.51 21.32
C MET A 304 -8.45 -7.73 19.82
N ILE A 305 -9.39 -8.56 19.39
CA ILE A 305 -9.58 -8.88 17.97
C ILE A 305 -10.87 -8.27 17.46
N HIS A 306 -10.74 -7.34 16.53
CA HIS A 306 -11.86 -6.77 15.80
C HIS A 306 -12.12 -7.54 14.51
N ARG A 307 -13.38 -7.90 14.26
CA ARG A 307 -13.82 -8.62 13.05
C ARG A 307 -14.55 -7.68 12.12
N GLY A 308 -14.25 -7.76 10.83
CA GLY A 308 -14.90 -6.88 9.87
C GLY A 308 -14.64 -7.26 8.41
N HIS A 309 -15.31 -6.55 7.52
CA HIS A 309 -15.15 -6.69 6.07
C HIS A 309 -14.34 -5.57 5.44
N ARG A 310 -14.12 -4.48 6.19
CA ARG A 310 -13.42 -3.29 5.73
C ARG A 310 -12.53 -2.75 6.84
N PHE A 311 -11.27 -2.50 6.49
CA PHE A 311 -10.29 -1.93 7.39
C PHE A 311 -9.50 -0.81 6.70
N ILE A 312 -9.09 0.17 7.48
CA ILE A 312 -8.17 1.22 7.07
C ILE A 312 -6.99 1.17 8.04
N VAL A 313 -5.81 0.93 7.51
CA VAL A 313 -4.59 0.77 8.29
C VAL A 313 -3.47 1.65 7.73
N ALA A 314 -2.51 2.01 8.57
CA ALA A 314 -1.32 2.71 8.09
C ALA A 314 -0.52 1.81 7.12
N ALA A 315 -0.06 2.37 6.01
CA ALA A 315 0.76 1.61 5.06
C ALA A 315 2.11 1.21 5.67
N ARG A 316 2.61 2.05 6.60
CA ARG A 316 3.78 1.74 7.40
C ARG A 316 3.55 0.50 8.26
N GLY A 317 4.47 -0.44 8.20
CA GLY A 317 4.43 -1.65 9.02
C GLY A 317 3.70 -2.83 8.40
N THR A 318 2.95 -2.65 7.32
CA THR A 318 2.28 -3.77 6.63
C THR A 318 3.26 -4.80 6.05
N GLN A 319 4.50 -4.39 5.81
CA GLN A 319 5.58 -5.28 5.36
C GLN A 319 5.97 -6.33 6.41
N ASN A 320 5.73 -6.03 7.69
CA ASN A 320 6.07 -6.90 8.84
C ASN A 320 4.89 -7.76 9.30
N TRP A 321 3.77 -7.75 8.59
CA TRP A 321 2.62 -8.56 8.94
C TRP A 321 2.95 -10.05 8.79
N GLU A 322 2.45 -10.84 9.72
CA GLU A 322 2.67 -12.29 9.75
C GLU A 322 1.80 -13.03 8.72
N ASP A 323 0.68 -12.44 8.31
CA ASP A 323 -0.19 -13.01 7.27
C ASP A 323 0.42 -12.80 5.87
N ASP A 324 1.03 -13.84 5.33
CA ASP A 324 1.67 -13.83 4.02
C ASP A 324 0.71 -13.54 2.87
N MET A 325 -0.55 -13.97 2.97
CA MET A 325 -1.55 -13.75 1.93
C MET A 325 -1.88 -12.28 1.79
N LEU A 326 -2.14 -11.60 2.92
CA LEU A 326 -2.42 -10.19 2.96
C LEU A 326 -1.18 -9.37 2.57
N ARG A 327 -0.01 -9.73 3.09
CA ARG A 327 1.26 -9.05 2.77
C ARG A 327 1.56 -9.09 1.26
N ARG A 328 1.41 -10.25 0.61
CA ARG A 328 1.59 -10.40 -0.85
C ARG A 328 0.55 -9.59 -1.62
N ALA A 329 -0.73 -9.67 -1.25
CA ALA A 329 -1.79 -8.91 -1.92
C ALA A 329 -1.57 -7.39 -1.85
N ILE A 330 -1.09 -6.87 -0.73
CA ILE A 330 -0.72 -5.45 -0.56
C ILE A 330 0.48 -5.12 -1.45
N HIS A 331 1.52 -5.95 -1.43
CA HIS A 331 2.73 -5.74 -2.24
C HIS A 331 2.41 -5.73 -3.75
N ASP A 332 1.63 -6.69 -4.24
CA ASP A 332 1.22 -6.76 -5.65
C ASP A 332 0.38 -5.55 -6.06
N THR A 333 -0.46 -5.06 -5.14
CA THR A 333 -1.24 -3.84 -5.38
C THR A 333 -0.35 -2.62 -5.41
N TRP A 334 0.60 -2.51 -4.48
CA TRP A 334 1.57 -1.43 -4.46
C TRP A 334 2.43 -1.39 -5.73
N GLN A 335 2.88 -2.53 -6.23
CA GLN A 335 3.62 -2.60 -7.50
C GLN A 335 2.79 -2.11 -8.70
N ARG A 336 1.49 -2.43 -8.74
CA ARG A 336 0.59 -1.92 -9.78
C ARG A 336 0.37 -0.42 -9.66
N GLU A 337 0.10 0.06 -8.47
CA GLU A 337 -0.11 1.49 -8.19
C GLU A 337 1.17 2.32 -8.40
N SER A 338 2.37 1.74 -8.20
CA SER A 338 3.65 2.41 -8.49
C SER A 338 3.82 2.73 -9.99
N ARG A 339 3.15 1.99 -10.86
CA ARG A 339 3.12 2.28 -12.30
C ARG A 339 2.05 3.32 -12.64
N PHE A 340 0.89 3.20 -12.03
CA PHE A 340 -0.23 4.11 -12.23
C PHE A 340 -1.07 4.19 -10.94
N PRO A 341 -0.98 5.29 -10.18
CA PRO A 341 -1.56 5.43 -8.84
C PRO A 341 -3.07 5.72 -8.87
N ALA A 342 -3.84 4.81 -9.48
CA ALA A 342 -5.26 5.01 -9.73
C ALA A 342 -6.06 5.23 -8.44
N SER A 343 -5.85 4.41 -7.41
CA SER A 343 -6.61 4.51 -6.16
C SER A 343 -6.38 5.83 -5.44
N LEU A 344 -5.12 6.29 -5.40
CA LEU A 344 -4.77 7.60 -4.82
C LEU A 344 -5.37 8.76 -5.63
N MET A 345 -5.27 8.73 -6.95
CA MET A 345 -5.87 9.75 -7.80
C MET A 345 -7.39 9.83 -7.59
N PHE A 346 -8.07 8.69 -7.44
CA PHE A 346 -9.50 8.66 -7.12
C PHE A 346 -9.80 9.24 -5.74
N ALA A 347 -8.98 8.97 -4.75
CA ALA A 347 -9.15 9.50 -3.39
C ALA A 347 -8.84 11.00 -3.31
N LEU A 348 -7.81 11.47 -4.03
CA LEU A 348 -7.38 12.87 -4.03
C LEU A 348 -8.38 13.82 -4.71
N ARG A 349 -9.04 13.40 -5.80
CA ARG A 349 -9.99 14.25 -6.54
C ARG A 349 -11.10 14.86 -5.65
N PRO A 350 -11.90 14.08 -4.91
CA PRO A 350 -12.92 14.64 -4.04
C PRO A 350 -12.33 15.42 -2.86
N ALA A 351 -11.17 14.99 -2.33
CA ALA A 351 -10.50 15.66 -1.25
C ALA A 351 -10.04 17.07 -1.66
N PHE A 352 -9.42 17.21 -2.83
CA PHE A 352 -9.00 18.51 -3.35
C PHE A 352 -10.17 19.44 -3.63
N LYS A 353 -11.28 18.92 -4.19
CA LYS A 353 -12.50 19.72 -4.36
C LYS A 353 -13.03 20.23 -3.02
N HIS A 354 -13.05 19.38 -2.00
CA HIS A 354 -13.48 19.77 -0.65
C HIS A 354 -12.56 20.83 -0.01
N MET A 355 -11.28 20.81 -0.35
CA MET A 355 -10.27 21.77 0.12
C MET A 355 -10.11 22.99 -0.82
N HIS A 356 -11.12 23.26 -1.68
CA HIS A 356 -11.17 24.40 -2.60
C HIS A 356 -10.03 24.46 -3.63
N LEU A 357 -9.47 23.32 -4.01
CA LEU A 357 -8.56 23.22 -5.14
C LEU A 357 -9.32 22.90 -6.44
N HIS A 358 -8.86 23.48 -7.54
CA HIS A 358 -9.46 23.35 -8.84
C HIS A 358 -8.73 22.29 -9.67
N LEU A 359 -9.51 21.38 -10.27
CA LEU A 359 -9.01 20.32 -11.12
C LEU A 359 -9.36 20.65 -12.57
N PHE A 360 -8.39 20.61 -13.46
CA PHE A 360 -8.59 20.83 -14.89
C PHE A 360 -7.76 19.84 -15.72
N LYS A 361 -8.14 19.63 -16.96
CA LYS A 361 -7.42 18.77 -17.90
C LYS A 361 -6.71 19.63 -18.94
N VAL A 362 -5.46 19.26 -19.25
CA VAL A 362 -4.69 19.83 -20.35
C VAL A 362 -4.74 18.87 -21.54
N GLY A 363 -4.43 19.36 -22.73
CA GLY A 363 -4.35 18.55 -23.96
C GLY A 363 -3.58 17.24 -23.70
N GLY A 364 -4.15 16.10 -24.15
CA GLY A 364 -3.59 14.77 -23.82
C GLY A 364 -4.21 14.07 -22.61
N GLY A 365 -5.17 14.69 -21.89
CA GLY A 365 -5.93 14.04 -20.82
C GLY A 365 -5.30 14.09 -19.44
N VAL A 366 -4.13 14.71 -19.27
CA VAL A 366 -3.46 14.86 -17.97
C VAL A 366 -4.27 15.82 -17.08
N THR A 367 -4.60 15.36 -15.88
CA THR A 367 -5.32 16.15 -14.88
C THR A 367 -4.31 16.92 -14.03
N PHE A 368 -4.52 18.22 -13.91
CA PHE A 368 -3.77 19.13 -13.04
C PHE A 368 -4.65 19.65 -11.91
N VAL A 369 -3.99 20.08 -10.84
CA VAL A 369 -4.60 20.69 -9.67
C VAL A 369 -3.94 22.02 -9.40
N THR A 370 -4.72 23.04 -9.07
CA THR A 370 -4.28 24.39 -8.76
C THR A 370 -5.16 25.03 -7.69
N PRO A 371 -4.62 25.92 -6.83
CA PRO A 371 -5.42 26.67 -5.88
C PRO A 371 -6.21 27.83 -6.51
N ILE A 372 -5.84 28.26 -7.71
CA ILE A 372 -6.44 29.38 -8.41
C ILE A 372 -7.39 28.87 -9.49
N HIS A 373 -8.61 29.37 -9.54
CA HIS A 373 -9.60 28.98 -10.56
C HIS A 373 -9.16 29.46 -11.95
N PRO A 374 -8.86 28.58 -12.91
CA PRO A 374 -8.49 29.00 -14.24
C PRO A 374 -9.70 29.55 -14.99
N HIS A 375 -9.59 30.74 -15.55
CA HIS A 375 -10.58 31.31 -16.46
C HIS A 375 -9.92 32.25 -17.47
N PRO A 376 -10.30 32.18 -18.75
CA PRO A 376 -9.69 32.95 -19.80
C PRO A 376 -10.04 34.44 -19.69
N LEU A 377 -9.10 35.30 -20.08
CA LEU A 377 -9.33 36.74 -20.28
C LEU A 377 -9.11 37.03 -21.76
N PRO A 378 -10.13 37.53 -22.50
CA PRO A 378 -9.95 37.99 -23.87
C PRO A 378 -8.94 39.15 -23.91
N ALA A 379 -7.95 39.08 -24.79
CA ALA A 379 -6.92 40.11 -24.92
C ALA A 379 -7.51 41.49 -25.30
N GLU A 380 -8.63 41.51 -26.00
CA GLU A 380 -9.36 42.70 -26.44
C GLU A 380 -9.84 43.59 -25.27
N HIS A 381 -10.16 42.95 -24.14
CA HIS A 381 -10.64 43.64 -22.94
C HIS A 381 -9.53 43.99 -21.94
N ALA A 382 -8.26 43.66 -22.28
CA ALA A 382 -7.14 43.87 -21.41
C ALA A 382 -6.45 45.23 -21.64
N VAL A 383 -5.91 45.79 -20.56
CA VAL A 383 -5.03 46.98 -20.60
C VAL A 383 -3.78 46.68 -21.45
N PRO A 384 -3.19 47.65 -22.16
CA PRO A 384 -2.06 47.42 -23.09
C PRO A 384 -0.91 46.60 -22.50
N SER A 385 -0.53 46.81 -21.26
CA SER A 385 0.54 46.06 -20.58
C SER A 385 0.19 44.58 -20.38
N ILE A 386 -1.07 44.28 -20.08
CA ILE A 386 -1.57 42.91 -19.90
C ILE A 386 -1.77 42.24 -21.27
N ARG A 387 -2.26 43.02 -22.24
CA ARG A 387 -2.49 42.55 -23.61
C ARG A 387 -1.21 42.03 -24.26
N GLY A 388 -0.09 42.78 -24.17
CA GLY A 388 1.19 42.34 -24.72
C GLY A 388 1.68 41.01 -24.13
N VAL A 389 1.46 40.78 -22.83
CA VAL A 389 1.80 39.50 -22.20
C VAL A 389 0.90 38.38 -22.71
N LEU A 390 -0.42 38.61 -22.82
CA LEU A 390 -1.36 37.59 -23.32
C LEU A 390 -1.11 37.23 -24.78
N GLU A 391 -0.88 38.22 -25.64
CA GLU A 391 -0.58 38.01 -27.07
C GLU A 391 0.72 37.21 -27.26
N PHE A 392 1.75 37.51 -26.46
CA PHE A 392 2.99 36.74 -26.49
C PHE A 392 2.77 35.28 -26.05
N LEU A 393 2.02 35.04 -24.95
CA LEU A 393 1.69 33.70 -24.47
C LEU A 393 0.83 32.89 -25.45
N HIS A 394 -0.04 33.55 -26.20
CA HIS A 394 -0.80 32.92 -27.29
C HIS A 394 0.07 32.52 -28.47
N ALA A 395 1.05 33.37 -28.83
CA ALA A 395 2.00 33.08 -29.91
C ALA A 395 3.04 32.01 -29.52
N HIS A 396 3.39 31.91 -28.23
CA HIS A 396 4.39 31.00 -27.70
C HIS A 396 3.85 30.13 -26.58
N PRO A 397 2.97 29.17 -26.85
CA PRO A 397 2.38 28.32 -25.82
C PRO A 397 3.45 27.47 -25.12
N GLY A 398 3.41 27.41 -23.78
CA GLY A 398 4.34 26.64 -22.97
C GLY A 398 5.70 27.31 -22.72
N CYS A 399 5.85 28.61 -23.03
CA CYS A 399 7.05 29.35 -22.69
C CYS A 399 7.23 29.50 -21.18
N THR A 400 8.46 29.70 -20.75
CA THR A 400 8.82 30.00 -19.37
C THR A 400 8.81 31.52 -19.11
N ARG A 401 8.85 31.92 -17.83
CA ARG A 401 8.99 33.34 -17.46
C ARG A 401 10.21 33.98 -18.10
N GLN A 402 11.33 33.26 -18.20
CA GLN A 402 12.57 33.76 -18.79
C GLN A 402 12.39 34.00 -20.29
N GLN A 403 11.79 33.05 -21.01
CA GLN A 403 11.52 33.21 -22.46
C GLN A 403 10.52 34.33 -22.73
N LEU A 404 9.55 34.54 -21.84
CA LEU A 404 8.64 35.67 -21.92
C LEU A 404 9.36 37.00 -21.78
N LEU A 405 10.29 37.11 -20.81
CA LEU A 405 11.08 38.32 -20.60
C LEU A 405 12.03 38.60 -21.80
N GLU A 406 12.73 37.57 -22.26
CA GLU A 406 13.63 37.69 -23.42
C GLU A 406 12.89 38.10 -24.71
N GLY A 407 11.65 37.63 -24.87
CA GLY A 407 10.81 37.94 -26.01
C GLY A 407 10.21 39.36 -25.99
N LEU A 408 9.82 39.85 -24.81
CA LEU A 408 9.20 41.20 -24.66
C LEU A 408 10.23 42.29 -24.41
N GLN A 409 11.35 41.98 -23.75
CA GLN A 409 12.39 42.92 -23.37
C GLN A 409 13.80 42.28 -23.60
N PRO A 410 14.27 42.14 -24.84
CA PRO A 410 15.53 41.52 -25.14
C PRO A 410 16.70 42.34 -24.57
N GLY A 411 17.56 41.70 -23.78
CA GLY A 411 18.75 42.30 -23.21
C GLY A 411 18.55 43.09 -21.90
N ALA A 412 17.33 43.05 -21.30
CA ALA A 412 17.11 43.70 -20.00
C ALA A 412 17.78 42.92 -18.87
N THR A 413 18.45 43.59 -17.96
CA THR A 413 19.03 43.01 -16.76
C THR A 413 17.92 42.71 -15.75
N THR A 414 18.09 41.70 -14.92
CA THR A 414 17.06 41.18 -13.98
C THR A 414 16.49 42.22 -13.02
N GLU A 415 17.23 43.31 -12.76
CA GLU A 415 16.80 44.39 -11.85
C GLU A 415 16.27 45.63 -12.58
N ALA A 416 16.18 45.58 -13.89
CA ALA A 416 15.71 46.71 -14.68
C ALA A 416 14.22 47.00 -14.43
N PRO A 417 13.77 48.27 -14.36
CA PRO A 417 12.39 48.65 -14.20
C PRO A 417 11.49 48.08 -15.32
N GLU A 418 12.02 47.83 -16.46
CA GLU A 418 11.37 47.23 -17.63
C GLU A 418 10.96 45.79 -17.38
N VAL A 419 11.78 45.01 -16.64
CA VAL A 419 11.47 43.64 -16.24
C VAL A 419 10.31 43.63 -15.24
N VAL A 420 10.30 44.57 -14.30
CA VAL A 420 9.20 44.73 -13.32
C VAL A 420 7.90 45.10 -14.05
N ALA A 421 7.95 45.91 -15.10
CA ALA A 421 6.81 46.28 -15.92
C ALA A 421 6.15 45.09 -16.63
N VAL A 422 6.90 44.02 -16.94
CA VAL A 422 6.38 42.77 -17.52
C VAL A 422 5.95 41.78 -16.44
N LEU A 423 6.71 41.66 -15.35
CA LEU A 423 6.45 40.67 -14.30
C LEU A 423 5.22 41.01 -13.45
N ASN A 424 4.94 42.29 -13.20
CA ASN A 424 3.76 42.69 -12.42
C ASN A 424 2.44 42.33 -13.12
N PRO A 425 2.24 42.64 -14.41
CA PRO A 425 1.10 42.13 -15.17
C PRO A 425 0.99 40.62 -15.20
N LEU A 426 2.10 39.91 -15.40
CA LEU A 426 2.13 38.46 -15.39
C LEU A 426 1.69 37.90 -14.04
N ARG A 427 2.23 38.43 -12.93
CA ARG A 427 1.83 38.03 -11.58
C ARG A 427 0.34 38.25 -11.34
N TRP A 428 -0.19 39.40 -11.75
CA TRP A 428 -1.62 39.69 -11.65
C TRP A 428 -2.45 38.68 -12.45
N LEU A 429 -2.04 38.36 -13.68
CA LEU A 429 -2.71 37.36 -14.53
C LEU A 429 -2.72 35.97 -13.89
N ILE A 430 -1.62 35.56 -13.24
CA ILE A 430 -1.53 34.28 -12.52
C ILE A 430 -2.43 34.33 -11.28
N ASP A 431 -2.35 35.37 -10.48
CA ASP A 431 -3.13 35.51 -9.24
C ASP A 431 -4.65 35.54 -9.51
N ARG A 432 -5.06 36.03 -10.69
CA ARG A 432 -6.46 36.03 -11.12
C ARG A 432 -6.88 34.78 -11.89
N GLY A 433 -5.96 33.90 -12.25
CA GLY A 433 -6.25 32.66 -12.98
C GLY A 433 -6.39 32.82 -14.50
N HIS A 434 -5.99 33.95 -15.05
CA HIS A 434 -5.97 34.21 -16.49
C HIS A 434 -4.75 33.58 -17.19
N VAL A 435 -3.72 33.27 -16.42
CA VAL A 435 -2.56 32.50 -16.82
C VAL A 435 -2.28 31.43 -15.78
N ILE A 436 -1.98 30.24 -16.23
CA ILE A 436 -1.59 29.11 -15.37
C ILE A 436 -0.09 28.96 -15.42
N GLU A 437 0.55 29.00 -14.28
CA GLU A 437 1.96 28.60 -14.14
C GLU A 437 2.01 27.14 -13.65
N PHE A 438 2.65 26.28 -14.41
CA PHE A 438 2.85 24.89 -14.04
C PHE A 438 4.06 24.73 -13.12
N PHE A 439 4.13 23.59 -12.43
CA PHE A 439 5.23 23.26 -11.52
C PHE A 439 6.62 23.31 -12.16
N ASN A 440 6.71 23.05 -13.46
CA ASN A 440 7.94 23.12 -14.27
C ASN A 440 8.28 24.54 -14.75
N GLY A 441 7.53 25.56 -14.34
CA GLY A 441 7.73 26.96 -14.71
C GLY A 441 7.17 27.36 -16.07
N THR A 442 6.50 26.45 -16.80
CA THR A 442 5.83 26.79 -18.05
C THR A 442 4.55 27.56 -17.80
N LEU A 443 4.21 28.47 -18.71
CA LEU A 443 3.03 29.31 -18.66
C LEU A 443 2.04 28.88 -19.76
N ALA A 444 0.76 28.92 -19.44
CA ALA A 444 -0.29 28.68 -20.42
C ALA A 444 -1.53 29.57 -20.15
N VAL A 445 -2.18 29.98 -21.19
CA VAL A 445 -3.49 30.66 -21.09
C VAL A 445 -4.58 29.61 -21.04
N PRO A 446 -5.52 29.68 -20.08
CA PRO A 446 -6.67 28.79 -20.04
C PRO A 446 -7.50 28.92 -21.32
N MET A 447 -7.85 27.78 -21.95
CA MET A 447 -8.78 27.81 -23.07
C MET A 447 -10.20 28.01 -22.55
N SER A 448 -10.98 28.83 -23.26
CA SER A 448 -12.44 28.92 -23.04
C SER A 448 -13.04 27.55 -23.35
N GLY A 449 -13.35 26.79 -22.28
CA GLY A 449 -14.06 25.53 -22.43
C GLY A 449 -15.43 25.81 -23.00
N THR A 450 -15.70 25.38 -24.23
CA THR A 450 -17.03 25.21 -24.78
C THR A 450 -17.74 24.06 -24.03
N ARG A 451 -18.09 24.30 -22.78
CA ARG A 451 -19.11 23.55 -22.08
C ARG A 451 -20.23 24.56 -21.83
N ALA A 452 -21.20 24.54 -22.71
CA ALA A 452 -22.46 25.18 -22.46
C ALA A 452 -23.00 24.68 -21.12
N ASP A 453 -22.85 25.48 -20.08
CA ASP A 453 -23.71 25.40 -18.91
C ASP A 453 -25.10 25.84 -19.40
N SER A 454 -25.89 24.84 -19.81
CA SER A 454 -27.30 25.04 -19.98
C SER A 454 -27.87 25.43 -18.62
N PRO A 455 -28.51 26.60 -18.49
CA PRO A 455 -29.16 26.97 -17.24
C PRO A 455 -30.26 25.93 -16.95
N PRO A 456 -30.54 25.61 -15.68
CA PRO A 456 -31.65 24.74 -15.34
C PRO A 456 -32.91 25.41 -15.84
N SER A 457 -33.59 24.74 -16.79
CA SER A 457 -34.92 25.14 -17.25
C SER A 457 -35.86 25.18 -16.04
N ALA A 458 -36.25 26.39 -15.65
CA ALA A 458 -37.39 26.61 -14.80
C ALA A 458 -38.61 26.04 -15.52
N GLN A 459 -39.10 24.92 -15.09
CA GLN A 459 -40.42 24.42 -15.41
C GLN A 459 -41.39 24.87 -14.34
N ALA A 460 -42.38 25.60 -14.79
CA ALA A 460 -43.56 26.06 -14.10
C ALA A 460 -44.41 24.89 -13.56
#